data_250c5a64759fd68d0b13769c84985550
#
_entry.id   250c5a64759fd68d0b13769c84985550
#
_cell.length_a   1.000
_cell.length_b   1.000
_cell.length_c   1.000
_cell.angle_alpha   90.00
_cell.angle_beta   90.00
_cell.angle_gamma   90.00
#
_symmetry.space_group_name_H-M   'P 1'
#
loop_
_entity.id
_entity.type
_entity.pdbx_description
1 polymer ?
#
loop_
_entity_poly.entity_id
_entity_poly.type
_entity_poly.pdbx_seq_one_letter_code
_entity_poly.pdbx_strand_id
1 'polypeptide(L)'
;MKELELGIAAIQNKDYEQAVVHFNNAIEEEPNNPLGYINFGNLLARMNETERAERFFQKAITLDDQAATAYYGLANLYYEQERYEEAAKLYEKSIQFGIQGADAYFMLGKCFERLGNPKLALPYLQRAAELEPTDVQIRLSYGIGLAALEMFKEAEPEFMYVIHEDLNNADAHYNLGVLYAVSTERTDDALYHLKQAYTLQPNFDQARYVYDMIALRN
;
A
#
# COMPACT_ATOMS: atom_id res chain seq x y z
N MET A 1 28.32 -12.44 -4.37
CA MET A 1 27.74 -11.21 -5.03
C MET A 1 27.33 -11.44 -6.48
N LYS A 2 28.14 -12.08 -7.32
CA LYS A 2 27.81 -12.32 -8.75
C LYS A 2 26.50 -13.13 -8.95
N GLU A 3 26.31 -14.17 -8.15
CA GLU A 3 25.10 -14.99 -8.23
C GLU A 3 23.83 -14.21 -7.85
N LEU A 4 23.89 -13.30 -6.87
CA LEU A 4 22.77 -12.42 -6.54
C LEU A 4 22.37 -11.51 -7.70
N GLU A 5 23.35 -10.90 -8.37
CA GLU A 5 23.12 -10.04 -9.53
C GLU A 5 22.51 -10.82 -10.70
N LEU A 6 22.98 -12.03 -10.96
CA LEU A 6 22.43 -12.92 -11.99
C LEU A 6 20.99 -13.35 -11.66
N GLY A 7 20.71 -13.66 -10.40
CA GLY A 7 19.36 -13.98 -9.95
C GLY A 7 18.39 -12.80 -10.11
N ILE A 8 18.83 -11.59 -9.76
CA ILE A 8 18.03 -10.37 -9.95
C ILE A 8 17.77 -10.10 -11.44
N ALA A 9 18.79 -10.26 -12.29
CA ALA A 9 18.66 -10.11 -13.74
C ALA A 9 17.71 -11.17 -14.34
N ALA A 10 17.73 -12.40 -13.84
CA ALA A 10 16.81 -13.46 -14.25
C ALA A 10 15.36 -13.11 -13.89
N ILE A 11 15.10 -12.52 -12.69
CA ILE A 11 13.77 -12.01 -12.33
C ILE A 11 13.29 -10.92 -13.31
N GLN A 12 14.16 -9.97 -13.67
CA GLN A 12 13.82 -8.90 -14.63
C GLN A 12 13.43 -9.46 -16.00
N ASN A 13 14.07 -10.55 -16.41
CA ASN A 13 13.78 -11.29 -17.63
C ASN A 13 12.59 -12.28 -17.49
N LYS A 14 11.96 -12.34 -16.32
CA LYS A 14 10.88 -13.29 -15.97
C LYS A 14 11.31 -14.77 -16.03
N ASP A 15 12.61 -15.03 -16.00
CA ASP A 15 13.17 -16.38 -15.93
C ASP A 15 13.33 -16.82 -14.47
N TYR A 16 12.21 -17.21 -13.88
CA TYR A 16 12.17 -17.58 -12.46
C TYR A 16 12.93 -18.88 -12.17
N GLU A 17 13.04 -19.79 -13.14
CA GLU A 17 13.82 -21.02 -12.98
C GLU A 17 15.31 -20.71 -12.82
N GLN A 18 15.87 -19.86 -13.66
CA GLN A 18 17.26 -19.41 -13.52
C GLN A 18 17.47 -18.59 -12.25
N ALA A 19 16.49 -17.75 -11.88
CA ALA A 19 16.56 -16.99 -10.62
C ALA A 19 16.68 -17.92 -9.41
N VAL A 20 15.90 -19.02 -9.35
CA VAL A 20 15.98 -20.04 -8.29
C VAL A 20 17.38 -20.65 -8.24
N VAL A 21 17.97 -21.01 -9.38
CA VAL A 21 19.32 -21.59 -9.44
C VAL A 21 20.36 -20.60 -8.88
N HIS A 22 20.32 -19.37 -9.34
CA HIS A 22 21.28 -18.34 -8.92
C HIS A 22 21.16 -17.99 -7.43
N PHE A 23 19.95 -17.89 -6.90
CA PHE A 23 19.80 -17.61 -5.45
C PHE A 23 20.19 -18.80 -4.58
N ASN A 24 19.98 -20.04 -5.01
CA ASN A 24 20.52 -21.20 -4.31
C ASN A 24 22.06 -21.17 -4.31
N ASN A 25 22.69 -20.92 -5.45
CA ASN A 25 24.14 -20.81 -5.52
C ASN A 25 24.67 -19.69 -4.62
N ALA A 26 24.00 -18.53 -4.60
CA ALA A 26 24.38 -17.42 -3.73
C ALA A 26 24.34 -17.80 -2.24
N ILE A 27 23.32 -18.58 -1.83
CA ILE A 27 23.20 -19.08 -0.45
C ILE A 27 24.27 -20.14 -0.17
N GLU A 28 24.59 -21.01 -1.12
CA GLU A 28 25.65 -22.02 -0.96
C GLU A 28 27.04 -21.39 -0.84
N GLU A 29 27.32 -20.35 -1.65
CA GLU A 29 28.57 -19.60 -1.60
C GLU A 29 28.71 -18.78 -0.30
N GLU A 30 27.64 -18.16 0.16
CA GLU A 30 27.65 -17.26 1.33
C GLU A 30 26.47 -17.57 2.29
N PRO A 31 26.51 -18.71 3.02
CA PRO A 31 25.36 -19.17 3.80
C PRO A 31 25.00 -18.29 5.01
N ASN A 32 25.87 -17.37 5.40
CA ASN A 32 25.62 -16.40 6.46
C ASN A 32 25.26 -15.00 5.94
N ASN A 33 25.16 -14.80 4.63
CA ASN A 33 24.75 -13.53 4.05
C ASN A 33 23.23 -13.48 3.94
N PRO A 34 22.54 -12.55 4.66
CA PRO A 34 21.08 -12.45 4.64
C PRO A 34 20.51 -12.10 3.26
N LEU A 35 21.28 -11.45 2.38
CA LEU A 35 20.81 -10.99 1.07
C LEU A 35 20.38 -12.15 0.14
N GLY A 36 21.06 -13.31 0.20
CA GLY A 36 20.65 -14.49 -0.54
C GLY A 36 19.25 -14.95 -0.16
N TYR A 37 18.99 -15.02 1.14
CA TYR A 37 17.69 -15.42 1.68
C TYR A 37 16.60 -14.40 1.40
N ILE A 38 16.90 -13.11 1.51
CA ILE A 38 15.94 -12.02 1.21
C ILE A 38 15.49 -12.09 -0.26
N ASN A 39 16.45 -12.16 -1.18
CA ASN A 39 16.14 -12.18 -2.62
C ASN A 39 15.39 -13.45 -3.02
N PHE A 40 15.78 -14.59 -2.44
CA PHE A 40 15.03 -15.83 -2.66
C PHE A 40 13.63 -15.79 -2.04
N GLY A 41 13.47 -15.23 -0.84
CA GLY A 41 12.17 -15.01 -0.22
C GLY A 41 11.25 -14.15 -1.09
N ASN A 42 11.77 -13.06 -1.65
CA ASN A 42 11.02 -12.21 -2.59
C ASN A 42 10.62 -12.95 -3.88
N LEU A 43 11.49 -13.81 -4.42
CA LEU A 43 11.16 -14.63 -5.58
C LEU A 43 10.04 -15.62 -5.26
N LEU A 44 10.16 -16.33 -4.13
CA LEU A 44 9.16 -17.30 -3.68
C LEU A 44 7.80 -16.66 -3.43
N ALA A 45 7.77 -15.45 -2.85
CA ALA A 45 6.54 -14.68 -2.68
C ALA A 45 5.88 -14.38 -4.04
N ARG A 46 6.66 -13.94 -5.04
CA ARG A 46 6.17 -13.72 -6.41
C ARG A 46 5.65 -14.99 -7.09
N MET A 47 6.20 -16.14 -6.72
CA MET A 47 5.76 -17.46 -7.21
C MET A 47 4.56 -18.01 -6.41
N ASN A 48 4.03 -17.23 -5.47
CA ASN A 48 2.96 -17.63 -4.55
C ASN A 48 3.33 -18.82 -3.64
N GLU A 49 4.65 -19.03 -3.41
CA GLU A 49 5.17 -20.05 -2.48
C GLU A 49 5.33 -19.45 -1.07
N THR A 50 4.22 -19.03 -0.51
CA THR A 50 4.11 -18.18 0.68
C THR A 50 4.84 -18.74 1.90
N GLU A 51 4.62 -20.03 2.22
CA GLU A 51 5.22 -20.68 3.40
C GLU A 51 6.76 -20.80 3.28
N ARG A 52 7.24 -21.01 2.06
CA ARG A 52 8.68 -21.04 1.80
C ARG A 52 9.27 -19.64 1.90
N ALA A 53 8.62 -18.64 1.31
CA ALA A 53 9.03 -17.24 1.39
C ALA A 53 9.19 -16.78 2.85
N GLU A 54 8.19 -17.09 3.69
CA GLU A 54 8.24 -16.79 5.13
C GLU A 54 9.48 -17.35 5.80
N ARG A 55 9.80 -18.64 5.56
CA ARG A 55 10.99 -19.28 6.16
C ARG A 55 12.29 -18.60 5.72
N PHE A 56 12.36 -18.17 4.46
CA PHE A 56 13.54 -17.49 3.94
C PHE A 56 13.72 -16.09 4.54
N PHE A 57 12.65 -15.31 4.69
CA PHE A 57 12.71 -14.03 5.40
C PHE A 57 13.06 -14.20 6.88
N GLN A 58 12.47 -15.17 7.57
CA GLN A 58 12.81 -15.49 8.97
C GLN A 58 14.27 -15.90 9.12
N LYS A 59 14.80 -16.69 8.18
CA LYS A 59 16.23 -17.05 8.17
C LYS A 59 17.11 -15.82 7.99
N ALA A 60 16.75 -14.91 7.08
CA ALA A 60 17.48 -13.65 6.89
C ALA A 60 17.50 -12.81 8.17
N ILE A 61 16.36 -12.66 8.86
CA ILE A 61 16.26 -11.97 10.16
C ILE A 61 17.08 -12.65 11.25
N THR A 62 17.18 -13.97 11.22
CA THR A 62 18.02 -14.72 12.19
C THR A 62 19.51 -14.47 11.95
N LEU A 63 19.93 -14.25 10.71
CA LEU A 63 21.32 -13.97 10.34
C LEU A 63 21.69 -12.50 10.60
N ASP A 64 20.74 -11.59 10.40
CA ASP A 64 20.87 -10.15 10.66
C ASP A 64 19.54 -9.64 11.24
N ASP A 65 19.53 -9.36 12.52
CA ASP A 65 18.34 -8.89 13.25
C ASP A 65 17.96 -7.44 12.93
N GLN A 66 18.80 -6.72 12.15
CA GLN A 66 18.55 -5.38 11.62
C GLN A 66 18.33 -5.37 10.10
N ALA A 67 18.14 -6.54 9.49
CA ALA A 67 17.88 -6.65 8.05
C ALA A 67 16.53 -6.02 7.66
N ALA A 68 16.50 -4.71 7.54
CA ALA A 68 15.29 -3.91 7.28
C ALA A 68 14.46 -4.42 6.08
N THR A 69 15.14 -4.83 5.01
CA THR A 69 14.48 -5.38 3.80
C THR A 69 13.86 -6.76 4.02
N ALA A 70 14.39 -7.57 4.96
CA ALA A 70 13.78 -8.85 5.32
C ALA A 70 12.47 -8.62 6.10
N TYR A 71 12.46 -7.67 7.04
CA TYR A 71 11.24 -7.27 7.74
C TYR A 71 10.19 -6.72 6.77
N TYR A 72 10.60 -5.87 5.82
CA TYR A 72 9.70 -5.33 4.80
C TYR A 72 9.10 -6.43 3.92
N GLY A 73 9.91 -7.36 3.41
CA GLY A 73 9.43 -8.48 2.60
C GLY A 73 8.46 -9.39 3.35
N LEU A 74 8.76 -9.70 4.62
CA LEU A 74 7.88 -10.50 5.47
C LEU A 74 6.58 -9.74 5.81
N ALA A 75 6.65 -8.42 6.00
CA ALA A 75 5.49 -7.57 6.23
C ALA A 75 4.54 -7.60 5.02
N ASN A 76 5.06 -7.45 3.80
CA ASN A 76 4.27 -7.57 2.57
C ASN A 76 3.56 -8.93 2.49
N LEU A 77 4.28 -10.01 2.80
CA LEU A 77 3.72 -11.36 2.80
C LEU A 77 2.54 -11.50 3.78
N TYR A 78 2.68 -10.96 4.99
CA TYR A 78 1.63 -11.00 6.00
C TYR A 78 0.46 -10.06 5.66
N TYR A 79 0.73 -8.92 5.03
CA TYR A 79 -0.33 -8.03 4.53
C TYR A 79 -1.21 -8.74 3.49
N GLU A 80 -0.61 -9.47 2.55
CA GLU A 80 -1.30 -10.27 1.53
C GLU A 80 -2.15 -11.41 2.13
N GLN A 81 -1.73 -11.91 3.29
CA GLN A 81 -2.47 -12.91 4.09
C GLN A 81 -3.53 -12.28 5.00
N GLU A 82 -3.77 -10.98 4.92
CA GLU A 82 -4.68 -10.22 5.79
C GLU A 82 -4.29 -10.24 7.28
N ARG A 83 -3.04 -10.59 7.60
CA ARG A 83 -2.46 -10.58 8.95
C ARG A 83 -1.95 -9.18 9.30
N TYR A 84 -2.86 -8.20 9.30
CA TYR A 84 -2.50 -6.78 9.33
C TYR A 84 -1.79 -6.33 10.60
N GLU A 85 -2.11 -6.90 11.78
CA GLU A 85 -1.43 -6.58 13.04
C GLU A 85 0.03 -7.04 13.05
N GLU A 86 0.30 -8.20 12.48
CA GLU A 86 1.65 -8.75 12.38
C GLU A 86 2.44 -8.01 11.29
N ALA A 87 1.81 -7.70 10.15
CA ALA A 87 2.39 -6.89 9.10
C ALA A 87 2.79 -5.50 9.61
N ALA A 88 1.93 -4.82 10.37
CA ALA A 88 2.22 -3.51 10.94
C ALA A 88 3.48 -3.53 11.80
N LYS A 89 3.61 -4.50 12.72
CA LYS A 89 4.80 -4.65 13.58
C LYS A 89 6.09 -4.85 12.78
N LEU A 90 6.01 -5.54 11.64
CA LEU A 90 7.16 -5.79 10.78
C LEU A 90 7.50 -4.56 9.94
N TYR A 91 6.50 -3.81 9.44
CA TYR A 91 6.76 -2.51 8.79
C TYR A 91 7.37 -1.50 9.76
N GLU A 92 6.90 -1.42 11.01
CA GLU A 92 7.52 -0.58 12.04
C GLU A 92 9.00 -0.92 12.24
N LYS A 93 9.33 -2.23 12.33
CA LYS A 93 10.72 -2.67 12.42
C LYS A 93 11.52 -2.33 11.18
N SER A 94 10.96 -2.50 9.99
CA SER A 94 11.65 -2.16 8.74
C SER A 94 12.01 -0.68 8.68
N ILE A 95 11.10 0.19 9.11
CA ILE A 95 11.33 1.65 9.21
C ILE A 95 12.39 1.95 10.28
N GLN A 96 12.28 1.33 11.46
CA GLN A 96 13.24 1.50 12.54
C GLN A 96 14.67 1.11 12.12
N PHE A 97 14.82 0.07 11.31
CA PHE A 97 16.11 -0.43 10.82
C PHE A 97 16.56 0.21 9.49
N GLY A 98 15.85 1.23 9.00
CA GLY A 98 16.40 2.12 7.98
C GLY A 98 15.68 2.12 6.63
N ILE A 99 14.53 1.49 6.45
CA ILE A 99 13.69 1.75 5.28
C ILE A 99 13.12 3.16 5.38
N GLN A 100 13.43 4.02 4.41
CA GLN A 100 13.03 5.43 4.40
C GLN A 100 12.05 5.80 3.28
N GLY A 101 11.71 4.85 2.40
CA GLY A 101 10.81 5.08 1.27
C GLY A 101 9.36 5.28 1.70
N ALA A 102 8.59 6.02 0.90
CA ALA A 102 7.16 6.26 1.10
C ALA A 102 6.36 4.97 1.27
N ASP A 103 6.71 3.94 0.50
CA ASP A 103 6.06 2.64 0.49
C ASP A 103 5.92 2.00 1.88
N ALA A 104 6.98 2.03 2.71
CA ALA A 104 6.91 1.41 4.03
C ALA A 104 5.93 2.14 4.97
N TYR A 105 5.92 3.47 4.91
CA TYR A 105 4.97 4.29 5.65
C TYR A 105 3.56 4.10 5.12
N PHE A 106 3.38 4.08 3.81
CA PHE A 106 2.10 3.85 3.16
C PHE A 106 1.50 2.51 3.56
N MET A 107 2.28 1.42 3.45
CA MET A 107 1.81 0.09 3.81
C MET A 107 1.51 -0.06 5.30
N LEU A 108 2.28 0.61 6.17
CA LEU A 108 1.98 0.65 7.60
C LEU A 108 0.66 1.40 7.86
N GLY A 109 0.44 2.54 7.20
CA GLY A 109 -0.83 3.26 7.24
C GLY A 109 -1.99 2.38 6.76
N LYS A 110 -1.80 1.66 5.65
CA LYS A 110 -2.79 0.71 5.11
C LYS A 110 -3.11 -0.43 6.08
N CYS A 111 -2.14 -0.94 6.84
CA CYS A 111 -2.41 -1.92 7.89
C CYS A 111 -3.38 -1.36 8.92
N PHE A 112 -3.15 -0.15 9.42
CA PHE A 112 -4.04 0.48 10.42
C PHE A 112 -5.41 0.84 9.85
N GLU A 113 -5.51 1.20 8.57
CA GLU A 113 -6.82 1.37 7.90
C GLU A 113 -7.60 0.04 7.89
N ARG A 114 -6.94 -1.07 7.50
CA ARG A 114 -7.56 -2.40 7.48
C ARG A 114 -7.98 -2.88 8.87
N LEU A 115 -7.29 -2.45 9.90
CA LEU A 115 -7.63 -2.70 11.31
C LEU A 115 -8.72 -1.75 11.84
N GLY A 116 -9.26 -0.85 11.02
CA GLY A 116 -10.30 0.11 11.42
C GLY A 116 -9.79 1.19 12.38
N ASN A 117 -8.50 1.51 12.32
CA ASN A 117 -7.89 2.50 13.21
C ASN A 117 -7.30 3.71 12.45
N PRO A 118 -8.16 4.60 11.93
CA PRO A 118 -7.71 5.74 11.13
C PRO A 118 -6.83 6.73 11.92
N LYS A 119 -6.97 6.80 13.25
CA LYS A 119 -6.12 7.67 14.09
C LYS A 119 -4.66 7.22 14.08
N LEU A 120 -4.41 5.91 14.05
CA LEU A 120 -3.06 5.37 13.93
C LEU A 120 -2.57 5.40 12.48
N ALA A 121 -3.44 5.24 11.50
CA ALA A 121 -3.09 5.27 10.09
C ALA A 121 -2.59 6.65 9.63
N LEU A 122 -3.27 7.72 10.06
CA LEU A 122 -3.09 9.07 9.52
C LEU A 122 -1.64 9.58 9.53
N PRO A 123 -0.86 9.51 10.64
CA PRO A 123 0.52 10.02 10.65
C PRO A 123 1.44 9.29 9.67
N TYR A 124 1.20 8.01 9.41
CA TYR A 124 1.97 7.23 8.44
C TYR A 124 1.59 7.56 7.00
N LEU A 125 0.29 7.71 6.71
CA LEU A 125 -0.20 8.15 5.40
C LEU A 125 0.27 9.58 5.07
N GLN A 126 0.24 10.48 6.06
CA GLN A 126 0.81 11.82 5.93
C GLN A 126 2.29 11.75 5.58
N ARG A 127 3.06 10.93 6.32
CA ARG A 127 4.49 10.80 6.06
C ARG A 127 4.78 10.23 4.67
N ALA A 128 4.00 9.28 4.20
CA ALA A 128 4.09 8.76 2.84
C ALA A 128 3.82 9.87 1.80
N ALA A 129 2.76 10.67 2.00
CA ALA A 129 2.42 11.78 1.09
C ALA A 129 3.48 12.90 1.10
N GLU A 130 4.17 13.14 2.22
CA GLU A 130 5.30 14.07 2.29
C GLU A 130 6.51 13.57 1.49
N LEU A 131 6.76 12.25 1.49
CA LEU A 131 7.88 11.63 0.79
C LEU A 131 7.63 11.51 -0.72
N GLU A 132 6.41 11.18 -1.12
CA GLU A 132 6.01 11.04 -2.53
C GLU A 132 4.76 11.90 -2.79
N PRO A 133 4.92 13.24 -2.89
CA PRO A 133 3.80 14.17 -2.96
C PRO A 133 3.01 14.12 -4.28
N THR A 134 3.54 13.44 -5.28
CA THR A 134 2.88 13.27 -6.59
C THR A 134 2.21 11.90 -6.78
N ASP A 135 2.37 10.99 -5.84
CA ASP A 135 1.73 9.67 -5.92
C ASP A 135 0.23 9.78 -5.64
N VAL A 136 -0.56 9.50 -6.66
CA VAL A 136 -2.03 9.61 -6.65
C VAL A 136 -2.66 8.65 -5.64
N GLN A 137 -2.11 7.45 -5.50
CA GLN A 137 -2.67 6.44 -4.59
C GLN A 137 -2.38 6.78 -3.12
N ILE A 138 -1.19 7.27 -2.83
CA ILE A 138 -0.83 7.75 -1.49
C ILE A 138 -1.70 8.94 -1.11
N ARG A 139 -1.87 9.92 -2.00
CA ARG A 139 -2.72 11.10 -1.81
C ARG A 139 -4.17 10.72 -1.56
N LEU A 140 -4.71 9.80 -2.35
CA LEU A 140 -6.08 9.30 -2.17
C LEU A 140 -6.26 8.67 -0.79
N SER A 141 -5.35 7.78 -0.38
CA SER A 141 -5.42 7.13 0.94
C SER A 141 -5.26 8.14 2.07
N TYR A 142 -4.37 9.13 1.93
CA TYR A 142 -4.21 10.19 2.92
C TYR A 142 -5.50 11.01 3.05
N GLY A 143 -6.12 11.42 1.93
CA GLY A 143 -7.41 12.10 1.91
C GLY A 143 -8.53 11.29 2.57
N ILE A 144 -8.60 9.98 2.32
CA ILE A 144 -9.56 9.07 2.97
C ILE A 144 -9.31 9.03 4.49
N GLY A 145 -8.05 8.92 4.92
CA GLY A 145 -7.68 8.94 6.34
C GLY A 145 -8.09 10.24 7.04
N LEU A 146 -7.90 11.39 6.39
CA LEU A 146 -8.35 12.70 6.88
C LEU A 146 -9.88 12.76 6.99
N ALA A 147 -10.60 12.34 5.94
CA ALA A 147 -12.05 12.34 5.92
C ALA A 147 -12.65 11.42 6.99
N ALA A 148 -12.03 10.24 7.24
CA ALA A 148 -12.44 9.33 8.31
C ALA A 148 -12.31 9.93 9.73
N LEU A 149 -11.49 10.95 9.89
CA LEU A 149 -11.35 11.73 11.13
C LEU A 149 -12.08 13.09 11.10
N GLU A 150 -12.99 13.26 10.14
CA GLU A 150 -13.76 14.48 9.94
C GLU A 150 -12.92 15.75 9.68
N MET A 151 -11.67 15.56 9.23
CA MET A 151 -10.76 16.64 8.82
C MET A 151 -11.06 17.03 7.37
N PHE A 152 -12.29 17.46 7.11
CA PHE A 152 -12.81 17.65 5.75
C PHE A 152 -12.11 18.76 4.97
N LYS A 153 -11.65 19.82 5.65
CA LYS A 153 -10.96 20.94 5.02
C LYS A 153 -9.59 20.53 4.47
N GLU A 154 -8.94 19.60 5.17
CA GLU A 154 -7.65 19.03 4.77
C GLU A 154 -7.82 17.91 3.75
N ALA A 155 -8.92 17.16 3.79
CA ALA A 155 -9.21 16.07 2.85
C ALA A 155 -9.59 16.58 1.45
N GLU A 156 -10.35 17.68 1.36
CA GLU A 156 -10.83 18.25 0.09
C GLU A 156 -9.68 18.47 -0.94
N PRO A 157 -8.59 19.18 -0.61
CA PRO A 157 -7.50 19.40 -1.55
C PRO A 157 -6.80 18.10 -2.00
N GLU A 158 -6.76 17.09 -1.15
CA GLU A 158 -6.17 15.79 -1.53
C GLU A 158 -7.00 15.10 -2.61
N PHE A 159 -8.32 15.02 -2.45
CA PHE A 159 -9.21 14.46 -3.47
C PHE A 159 -9.22 15.28 -4.76
N MET A 160 -9.20 16.61 -4.65
CA MET A 160 -9.13 17.50 -5.83
C MET A 160 -7.81 17.30 -6.60
N TYR A 161 -6.70 17.13 -5.90
CA TYR A 161 -5.42 16.81 -6.52
C TYR A 161 -5.49 15.48 -7.28
N VAL A 162 -6.03 14.42 -6.66
CA VAL A 162 -6.19 13.11 -7.31
C VAL A 162 -7.04 13.22 -8.57
N ILE A 163 -8.16 13.95 -8.53
CA ILE A 163 -9.04 14.15 -9.70
C ILE A 163 -8.33 14.96 -10.79
N HIS A 164 -7.49 15.94 -10.41
CA HIS A 164 -6.71 16.72 -11.37
C HIS A 164 -5.71 15.86 -12.15
N GLU A 165 -5.00 14.97 -11.44
CA GLU A 165 -4.00 14.07 -12.05
C GLU A 165 -4.65 12.89 -12.80
N ASP A 166 -5.78 12.39 -12.31
CA ASP A 166 -6.55 11.28 -12.89
C ASP A 166 -8.05 11.61 -12.87
N LEU A 167 -8.53 12.19 -13.98
CA LEU A 167 -9.93 12.56 -14.17
C LEU A 167 -10.89 11.36 -14.12
N ASN A 168 -10.39 10.14 -14.26
CA ASN A 168 -11.19 8.92 -14.25
C ASN A 168 -11.13 8.18 -12.91
N ASN A 169 -10.60 8.78 -11.87
CA ASN A 169 -10.52 8.19 -10.55
C ASN A 169 -11.89 8.20 -9.85
N ALA A 170 -12.62 7.09 -9.99
CA ALA A 170 -13.96 6.93 -9.44
C ALA A 170 -13.99 7.06 -7.90
N ASP A 171 -12.96 6.55 -7.21
CA ASP A 171 -12.85 6.61 -5.76
C ASP A 171 -12.66 8.05 -5.26
N ALA A 172 -11.83 8.83 -5.94
CA ALA A 172 -11.64 10.25 -5.58
C ALA A 172 -12.94 11.05 -5.77
N HIS A 173 -13.64 10.83 -6.89
CA HIS A 173 -14.96 11.43 -7.11
C HIS A 173 -15.97 11.00 -6.04
N TYR A 174 -16.03 9.73 -5.68
CA TYR A 174 -16.91 9.24 -4.63
C TYR A 174 -16.63 9.91 -3.29
N ASN A 175 -15.36 9.90 -2.84
CA ASN A 175 -14.98 10.45 -1.55
C ASN A 175 -15.21 11.98 -1.49
N LEU A 176 -14.93 12.71 -2.56
CA LEU A 176 -15.20 14.16 -2.62
C LEU A 176 -16.70 14.43 -2.61
N GLY A 177 -17.50 13.64 -3.33
CA GLY A 177 -18.96 13.74 -3.31
C GLY A 177 -19.57 13.49 -1.93
N VAL A 178 -19.08 12.45 -1.23
CA VAL A 178 -19.51 12.17 0.17
C VAL A 178 -19.08 13.30 1.09
N LEU A 179 -17.84 13.80 0.96
CA LEU A 179 -17.34 14.93 1.76
C LEU A 179 -18.26 16.14 1.63
N TYR A 180 -18.63 16.54 0.41
CA TYR A 180 -19.54 17.67 0.20
C TYR A 180 -20.94 17.43 0.76
N ALA A 181 -21.43 16.19 0.69
CA ALA A 181 -22.73 15.84 1.22
C ALA A 181 -22.81 15.92 2.76
N VAL A 182 -21.72 15.64 3.47
CA VAL A 182 -21.72 15.56 4.94
C VAL A 182 -21.19 16.81 5.63
N SER A 183 -20.33 17.58 4.98
CA SER A 183 -19.58 18.67 5.62
C SER A 183 -19.94 20.07 5.13
N THR A 184 -20.73 20.18 4.05
CA THR A 184 -21.02 21.46 3.41
C THR A 184 -22.46 21.51 2.93
N GLU A 185 -22.95 22.72 2.55
CA GLU A 185 -24.24 22.89 1.88
C GLU A 185 -24.11 22.78 0.33
N ARG A 186 -23.02 22.18 -0.16
CA ARG A 186 -22.72 22.07 -1.58
C ARG A 186 -23.35 20.83 -2.21
N THR A 187 -24.68 20.74 -2.12
CA THR A 187 -25.44 19.56 -2.57
C THR A 187 -25.26 19.28 -4.07
N ASP A 188 -25.22 20.33 -4.91
CA ASP A 188 -25.05 20.15 -6.37
C ASP A 188 -23.68 19.57 -6.70
N ASP A 189 -22.61 20.03 -6.02
CA ASP A 189 -21.27 19.49 -6.18
C ASP A 189 -21.20 18.05 -5.69
N ALA A 190 -21.86 17.71 -4.57
CA ALA A 190 -21.95 16.35 -4.08
C ALA A 190 -22.59 15.42 -5.12
N LEU A 191 -23.75 15.82 -5.66
CA LEU A 191 -24.45 15.08 -6.72
C LEU A 191 -23.61 14.94 -8.00
N TYR A 192 -22.91 16.00 -8.40
CA TYR A 192 -22.02 15.96 -9.54
C TYR A 192 -20.95 14.90 -9.37
N HIS A 193 -20.19 14.93 -8.28
CA HIS A 193 -19.09 14.02 -8.05
C HIS A 193 -19.55 12.56 -7.83
N LEU A 194 -20.63 12.33 -7.12
CA LEU A 194 -21.22 11.00 -6.96
C LEU A 194 -21.67 10.42 -8.31
N LYS A 195 -22.25 11.25 -9.18
CA LYS A 195 -22.63 10.87 -10.54
C LYS A 195 -21.41 10.49 -11.38
N GLN A 196 -20.32 11.26 -11.29
CA GLN A 196 -19.06 10.90 -11.96
C GLN A 196 -18.56 9.53 -11.49
N ALA A 197 -18.53 9.28 -10.18
CA ALA A 197 -18.04 8.03 -9.61
C ALA A 197 -18.74 6.80 -10.21
N TYR A 198 -20.09 6.73 -10.18
CA TYR A 198 -20.80 5.57 -10.75
C TYR A 198 -20.89 5.58 -12.28
N THR A 199 -20.61 6.70 -12.94
CA THR A 199 -20.51 6.74 -14.41
C THR A 199 -19.18 6.17 -14.88
N LEU A 200 -18.09 6.51 -14.18
CA LEU A 200 -16.75 5.98 -14.42
C LEU A 200 -16.65 4.50 -14.08
N GLN A 201 -17.29 4.10 -13.00
CA GLN A 201 -17.35 2.71 -12.55
C GLN A 201 -18.81 2.27 -12.37
N PRO A 202 -19.45 1.67 -13.40
CA PRO A 202 -20.88 1.34 -13.40
C PRO A 202 -21.36 0.40 -12.28
N ASN A 203 -20.48 -0.40 -11.72
CA ASN A 203 -20.73 -1.31 -10.60
C ASN A 203 -20.42 -0.68 -9.22
N PHE A 204 -20.24 0.64 -9.15
CA PHE A 204 -20.04 1.35 -7.90
C PHE A 204 -21.39 1.65 -7.23
N ASP A 205 -22.06 0.59 -6.77
CA ASP A 205 -23.41 0.65 -6.21
C ASP A 205 -23.51 1.61 -5.02
N GLN A 206 -22.46 1.73 -4.20
CA GLN A 206 -22.43 2.65 -3.07
C GLN A 206 -22.50 4.12 -3.51
N ALA A 207 -21.79 4.50 -4.59
CA ALA A 207 -21.84 5.86 -5.12
C ALA A 207 -23.25 6.20 -5.64
N ARG A 208 -23.88 5.26 -6.34
CA ARG A 208 -25.25 5.40 -6.84
C ARG A 208 -26.25 5.52 -5.69
N TYR A 209 -26.13 4.65 -4.69
CA TYR A 209 -26.99 4.69 -3.51
C TYR A 209 -26.95 6.03 -2.79
N VAL A 210 -25.74 6.56 -2.53
CA VAL A 210 -25.57 7.87 -1.87
C VAL A 210 -26.12 9.00 -2.74
N TYR A 211 -25.91 8.95 -4.06
CA TYR A 211 -26.49 9.91 -5.01
C TYR A 211 -28.02 9.93 -4.91
N ASP A 212 -28.67 8.76 -5.00
CA ASP A 212 -30.13 8.66 -4.96
C ASP A 212 -30.69 9.15 -3.62
N MET A 213 -30.03 8.85 -2.50
CA MET A 213 -30.42 9.31 -1.17
C MET A 213 -30.40 10.84 -1.04
N ILE A 214 -29.42 11.51 -1.68
CA ILE A 214 -29.34 12.98 -1.65
C ILE A 214 -30.35 13.59 -2.63
N ALA A 215 -30.49 13.04 -3.83
CA ALA A 215 -31.40 13.53 -4.87
C ALA A 215 -32.88 13.44 -4.46
N LEU A 216 -33.25 12.47 -3.61
CA LEU A 216 -34.63 12.32 -3.10
C LEU A 216 -34.99 13.32 -1.99
N ARG A 217 -33.98 14.00 -1.39
CA ARG A 217 -34.20 14.97 -0.29
C ARG A 217 -34.29 16.41 -0.76
N ASN A 218 -33.93 16.65 -2.02
CA ASN A 218 -34.01 17.96 -2.70
C ASN A 218 -35.23 18.00 -3.61
#